data_644c9719914eb0afc5a26b7f50b39ed2
#
_entry.id   644c9719914eb0afc5a26b7f50b39ed2
#
_cell.length_a   1.000
_cell.length_b   1.000
_cell.length_c   1.000
_cell.angle_alpha   90.00
_cell.angle_beta   90.00
_cell.angle_gamma   90.00
#
_symmetry.space_group_name_H-M   'P 1'
#
loop_
_entity.id
_entity.type
_entity.pdbx_description
1 polymer ?
#
loop_
_entity_poly.entity_id
_entity_poly.type
_entity_poly.pdbx_seq_one_letter_code
_entity_poly.pdbx_strand_id
1 'polypeptide(L)'
;MKALVKTQAGPGLELMDVPMPEVGPNDVLIKIHKTAICGTDLHIWNWDKWAQQTIPVGMHVGHEFCGVIEAVGSSVTEYKPGEIVSGEGHIVCGHCRSCRSGQKHLCPNTKGVGVNRPGCFAEYLSIPQDNVVRIHKSIPMEIASIFDPLG
;
A
#
# COMPACT_ATOMS: atom_id res chain seq x y z
N MET A 1 -8.14 -14.16 -0.50
CA MET A 1 -6.99 -13.93 0.39
C MET A 1 -7.44 -13.39 1.72
N LYS A 2 -6.64 -13.53 2.79
CA LYS A 2 -6.91 -12.89 4.09
C LYS A 2 -6.48 -11.43 4.09
N ALA A 3 -7.28 -10.57 4.73
CA ALA A 3 -6.94 -9.16 4.96
C ALA A 3 -7.57 -8.64 6.26
N LEU A 4 -6.93 -7.63 6.89
CA LEU A 4 -7.53 -6.84 7.96
C LEU A 4 -8.37 -5.71 7.34
N VAL A 5 -9.66 -5.71 7.65
CA VAL A 5 -10.65 -4.85 7.03
C VAL A 5 -11.35 -3.99 8.07
N LYS A 6 -11.60 -2.74 7.72
CA LYS A 6 -12.47 -1.84 8.49
C LYS A 6 -13.93 -2.13 8.14
N THR A 7 -14.55 -3.08 8.85
CA THR A 7 -15.90 -3.59 8.53
C THR A 7 -17.03 -2.70 9.00
N GLN A 8 -16.79 -1.81 9.97
CA GLN A 8 -17.81 -0.98 10.58
C GLN A 8 -17.30 0.41 10.96
N ALA A 9 -18.20 1.36 11.05
CA ALA A 9 -17.96 2.72 11.52
C ALA A 9 -17.83 2.74 13.07
N GLY A 10 -16.73 2.20 13.58
CA GLY A 10 -16.45 2.05 15.01
C GLY A 10 -15.04 1.52 15.26
N PRO A 11 -14.57 1.38 16.50
CA PRO A 11 -13.26 0.86 16.82
C PRO A 11 -13.06 -0.59 16.33
N GLY A 12 -11.81 -0.94 16.01
CA GLY A 12 -11.39 -2.29 15.64
C GLY A 12 -11.28 -2.53 14.14
N LEU A 13 -10.70 -3.68 13.81
CA LEU A 13 -10.54 -4.24 12.47
C LEU A 13 -10.87 -5.74 12.54
N GLU A 14 -11.31 -6.31 11.43
CA GLU A 14 -11.64 -7.74 11.36
C GLU A 14 -10.81 -8.44 10.29
N LEU A 15 -10.37 -9.66 10.59
CA LEU A 15 -9.70 -10.52 9.63
C LEU A 15 -10.76 -11.19 8.75
N MET A 16 -10.74 -10.90 7.47
CA MET A 16 -11.74 -11.39 6.52
C MET A 16 -11.11 -12.09 5.32
N ASP A 17 -11.90 -12.91 4.65
CA ASP A 17 -11.61 -13.36 3.30
C ASP A 17 -12.11 -12.33 2.30
N VAL A 18 -11.18 -11.85 1.46
CA VAL A 18 -11.45 -10.85 0.43
C VAL A 18 -10.96 -11.35 -0.94
N PRO A 19 -11.48 -10.83 -2.06
CA PRO A 19 -10.95 -11.15 -3.39
C PRO A 19 -9.46 -10.83 -3.51
N MET A 20 -8.76 -11.54 -4.38
CA MET A 20 -7.41 -11.17 -4.80
C MET A 20 -7.44 -9.81 -5.51
N PRO A 21 -6.42 -8.94 -5.32
CA PRO A 21 -6.35 -7.68 -6.04
C PRO A 21 -6.15 -7.92 -7.53
N GLU A 22 -6.82 -7.13 -8.37
CA GLU A 22 -6.56 -7.09 -9.79
C GLU A 22 -5.21 -6.43 -10.07
N VAL A 23 -4.50 -6.95 -11.08
CA VAL A 23 -3.21 -6.41 -11.52
C VAL A 23 -3.43 -5.58 -12.77
N GLY A 24 -3.39 -4.26 -12.63
CA GLY A 24 -3.46 -3.35 -13.77
C GLY A 24 -2.22 -3.45 -14.66
N PRO A 25 -2.26 -2.89 -15.90
CA PRO A 25 -1.13 -2.98 -16.83
C PRO A 25 0.19 -2.43 -16.27
N ASN A 26 0.14 -1.42 -15.42
CA ASN A 26 1.31 -0.78 -14.80
C ASN A 26 1.53 -1.19 -13.34
N ASP A 27 0.77 -2.15 -12.83
CA ASP A 27 0.81 -2.53 -11.43
C ASP A 27 1.72 -3.76 -11.20
N VAL A 28 2.21 -3.84 -9.98
CA VAL A 28 3.00 -4.94 -9.46
C VAL A 28 2.19 -5.62 -8.35
N LEU A 29 1.98 -6.92 -8.46
CA LEU A 29 1.36 -7.74 -7.42
C LEU A 29 2.46 -8.22 -6.47
N ILE A 30 2.34 -7.86 -5.22
CA ILE A 30 3.32 -8.16 -4.18
C ILE A 30 2.69 -9.13 -3.18
N LYS A 31 3.33 -10.28 -2.97
CA LYS A 31 3.03 -11.18 -1.84
C LYS A 31 3.66 -10.58 -0.59
N ILE A 32 2.84 -10.17 0.36
CA ILE A 32 3.29 -9.50 1.58
C ILE A 32 3.93 -10.51 2.54
N HIS A 33 5.09 -10.16 3.08
CA HIS A 33 5.82 -10.98 4.06
C HIS A 33 5.91 -10.33 5.43
N LYS A 34 6.11 -9.00 5.46
CA LYS A 34 6.21 -8.21 6.69
C LYS A 34 5.48 -6.90 6.52
N THR A 35 4.86 -6.45 7.59
CA THR A 35 4.21 -5.14 7.67
C THR A 35 4.61 -4.47 8.97
N ALA A 36 4.49 -3.14 9.02
CA ALA A 36 4.65 -2.37 10.24
C ALA A 36 3.36 -1.59 10.55
N ILE A 37 3.19 -1.22 11.81
CA ILE A 37 2.03 -0.46 12.29
C ILE A 37 2.44 0.99 12.43
N CYS A 38 1.76 1.87 11.70
CA CYS A 38 1.91 3.32 11.76
C CYS A 38 0.92 3.95 12.75
N GLY A 39 1.18 5.18 13.17
CA GLY A 39 0.21 5.98 13.92
C GLY A 39 -1.14 6.15 13.20
N THR A 40 -1.12 6.20 11.87
CA THR A 40 -2.33 6.22 11.02
C THR A 40 -3.22 5.00 11.26
N ASP A 41 -2.65 3.82 11.44
CA ASP A 41 -3.42 2.59 11.71
C ASP A 41 -4.11 2.65 13.08
N LEU A 42 -3.49 3.32 14.07
CA LEU A 42 -4.12 3.56 15.38
C LEU A 42 -5.31 4.52 15.28
N HIS A 43 -5.23 5.56 14.44
CA HIS A 43 -6.35 6.44 14.15
C HIS A 43 -7.51 5.66 13.51
N ILE A 44 -7.22 4.78 12.56
CA ILE A 44 -8.20 3.93 11.90
C ILE A 44 -8.80 2.92 12.89
N TRP A 45 -7.95 2.27 13.71
CA TRP A 45 -8.40 1.34 14.75
C TRP A 45 -9.37 2.00 15.73
N ASN A 46 -9.00 3.17 16.25
CA ASN A 46 -9.80 3.91 17.23
C ASN A 46 -11.05 4.56 16.63
N TRP A 47 -11.14 4.65 15.31
CA TRP A 47 -12.21 5.32 14.58
C TRP A 47 -12.40 6.76 15.02
N ASP A 48 -11.31 7.51 15.13
CA ASP A 48 -11.31 8.90 15.55
C ASP A 48 -11.94 9.82 14.49
N LYS A 49 -12.00 11.12 14.79
CA LYS A 49 -12.65 12.10 13.91
C LYS A 49 -12.04 12.14 12.50
N TRP A 50 -10.72 11.95 12.37
CA TRP A 50 -10.06 11.91 11.08
C TRP A 50 -10.45 10.64 10.30
N ALA A 51 -10.40 9.49 10.95
CA ALA A 51 -10.75 8.22 10.33
C ALA A 51 -12.21 8.20 9.85
N GLN A 52 -13.14 8.75 10.65
CA GLN A 52 -14.55 8.89 10.27
C GLN A 52 -14.77 9.70 8.99
N GLN A 53 -13.92 10.67 8.71
CA GLN A 53 -14.01 11.54 7.53
C GLN A 53 -13.27 11.00 6.31
N THR A 54 -12.31 10.10 6.52
CA THR A 54 -11.32 9.75 5.50
C THR A 54 -11.40 8.30 5.05
N ILE A 55 -11.70 7.38 5.99
CA ILE A 55 -11.62 5.93 5.73
C ILE A 55 -12.97 5.37 5.32
N PRO A 56 -13.13 4.81 4.12
CA PRO A 56 -14.32 4.09 3.74
C PRO A 56 -14.47 2.79 4.57
N VAL A 57 -15.68 2.49 5.01
CA VAL A 57 -16.00 1.15 5.53
C VAL A 57 -15.81 0.13 4.40
N GLY A 58 -15.20 -1.02 4.70
CA GLY A 58 -14.78 -2.04 3.73
C GLY A 58 -13.32 -1.91 3.28
N MET A 59 -12.58 -0.88 3.74
CA MET A 59 -11.17 -0.68 3.37
C MET A 59 -10.26 -1.73 4.02
N HIS A 60 -9.37 -2.31 3.21
CA HIS A 60 -8.19 -3.03 3.71
C HIS A 60 -7.16 -2.01 4.17
N VAL A 61 -6.67 -2.12 5.40
CA VAL A 61 -5.77 -1.15 6.00
C VAL A 61 -4.29 -1.53 5.85
N GLY A 62 -3.39 -0.68 6.39
CA GLY A 62 -1.94 -0.89 6.36
C GLY A 62 -1.27 -0.32 5.12
N HIS A 63 -0.07 0.27 5.29
CA HIS A 63 0.67 0.95 4.21
C HIS A 63 2.19 0.80 4.30
N GLU A 64 2.70 0.22 5.37
CA GLU A 64 4.12 -0.07 5.57
C GLU A 64 4.37 -1.56 5.39
N PHE A 65 5.20 -1.96 4.41
CA PHE A 65 5.34 -3.36 4.03
C PHE A 65 6.69 -3.70 3.41
N CYS A 66 7.01 -4.99 3.43
CA CYS A 66 8.00 -5.63 2.57
C CYS A 66 7.44 -6.96 2.07
N GLY A 67 7.74 -7.30 0.83
CA GLY A 67 7.25 -8.53 0.21
C GLY A 67 8.05 -8.95 -1.00
N VAL A 68 7.54 -9.95 -1.70
CA VAL A 68 8.13 -10.48 -2.92
C VAL A 68 7.15 -10.30 -4.07
N ILE A 69 7.64 -9.85 -5.21
CA ILE A 69 6.81 -9.72 -6.42
C ILE A 69 6.32 -11.10 -6.86
N GLU A 70 5.02 -11.26 -6.95
CA GLU A 70 4.35 -12.47 -7.44
C GLU A 70 4.07 -12.38 -8.94
N ALA A 71 3.57 -11.22 -9.40
CA ALA A 71 3.24 -10.97 -10.79
C ALA A 71 3.41 -9.49 -11.13
N VAL A 72 3.50 -9.19 -12.42
CA VAL A 72 3.60 -7.83 -12.94
C VAL A 72 2.62 -7.61 -14.08
N GLY A 73 2.12 -6.39 -14.22
CA GLY A 73 1.26 -5.98 -15.32
C GLY A 73 2.00 -5.93 -16.66
N SER A 74 1.26 -5.96 -17.75
CA SER A 74 1.78 -6.08 -19.11
C SER A 74 2.69 -4.91 -19.56
N SER A 75 2.59 -3.76 -18.92
CA SER A 75 3.40 -2.57 -19.21
C SER A 75 4.55 -2.36 -18.21
N VAL A 76 4.72 -3.24 -17.24
CA VAL A 76 5.82 -3.18 -16.27
C VAL A 76 7.09 -3.72 -16.92
N THR A 77 8.13 -2.89 -16.98
CA THR A 77 9.42 -3.23 -17.61
C THR A 77 10.58 -3.29 -16.64
N GLU A 78 10.45 -2.64 -15.49
CA GLU A 78 11.56 -2.49 -14.54
C GLU A 78 11.62 -3.60 -13.47
N TYR A 79 10.51 -4.29 -13.24
CA TYR A 79 10.35 -5.29 -12.18
C TYR A 79 9.99 -6.66 -12.74
N LYS A 80 10.31 -7.72 -11.99
CA LYS A 80 9.95 -9.10 -12.32
C LYS A 80 9.63 -9.93 -11.08
N PRO A 81 8.86 -11.01 -11.23
CA PRO A 81 8.58 -11.95 -10.14
C PRO A 81 9.83 -12.44 -9.44
N GLY A 82 9.76 -12.59 -8.12
CA GLY A 82 10.84 -13.04 -7.26
C GLY A 82 11.72 -11.93 -6.67
N GLU A 83 11.57 -10.66 -7.10
CA GLU A 83 12.30 -9.54 -6.51
C GLU A 83 11.71 -9.16 -5.13
N ILE A 84 12.60 -8.85 -4.16
CA ILE A 84 12.20 -8.35 -2.84
C ILE A 84 11.99 -6.85 -2.94
N VAL A 85 10.84 -6.38 -2.48
CA VAL A 85 10.43 -4.98 -2.61
C VAL A 85 9.73 -4.45 -1.35
N SER A 86 9.82 -3.16 -1.16
CA SER A 86 8.96 -2.33 -0.35
C SER A 86 8.29 -1.30 -1.27
N GLY A 87 7.68 -0.26 -0.73
CA GLY A 87 7.09 0.78 -1.58
C GLY A 87 6.62 1.98 -0.79
N GLU A 88 6.32 3.04 -1.53
CA GLU A 88 5.78 4.30 -1.04
C GLU A 88 4.25 4.29 -1.17
N GLY A 89 3.56 4.58 -0.06
CA GLY A 89 2.11 4.45 0.04
C GLY A 89 1.30 5.56 -0.64
N HIS A 90 1.91 6.67 -1.10
CA HIS A 90 1.20 7.80 -1.72
C HIS A 90 1.20 7.69 -3.24
N ILE A 91 0.11 7.20 -3.80
CA ILE A 91 -0.06 7.02 -5.24
C ILE A 91 -0.61 8.30 -5.85
N VAL A 92 0.18 8.95 -6.69
CA VAL A 92 -0.16 10.22 -7.35
C VAL A 92 -0.77 10.01 -8.73
N CYS A 93 -1.49 11.01 -9.25
CA CYS A 93 -2.15 10.87 -10.56
C CYS A 93 -1.22 10.97 -11.76
N GLY A 94 0.01 11.46 -11.62
CA GLY A 94 1.02 11.57 -12.67
C GLY A 94 0.81 12.71 -13.69
N HIS A 95 -0.39 13.26 -13.84
CA HIS A 95 -0.75 14.17 -14.96
C HIS A 95 -1.22 15.56 -14.55
N CYS A 96 -1.48 15.84 -13.26
CA CYS A 96 -1.84 17.18 -12.81
C CYS A 96 -0.63 18.14 -12.88
N ARG A 97 -0.89 19.44 -12.69
CA ARG A 97 0.15 20.48 -12.73
C ARG A 97 1.31 20.15 -11.77
N SER A 98 1.01 19.81 -10.52
CA SER A 98 2.04 19.47 -9.53
C SER A 98 2.89 18.27 -9.95
N CYS A 99 2.25 17.19 -10.43
CA CYS A 99 2.98 16.01 -10.89
C CYS A 99 3.92 16.33 -12.09
N ARG A 100 3.41 17.08 -13.07
CA ARG A 100 4.19 17.46 -14.25
C ARG A 100 5.34 18.42 -13.96
N SER A 101 5.25 19.20 -12.88
CA SER A 101 6.33 20.10 -12.43
C SER A 101 7.32 19.44 -11.47
N GLY A 102 7.24 18.11 -11.26
CA GLY A 102 8.13 17.39 -10.33
C GLY A 102 7.72 17.49 -8.85
N GLN A 103 6.64 18.19 -8.55
CA GLN A 103 6.13 18.37 -7.18
C GLN A 103 5.04 17.33 -6.86
N LYS A 104 5.36 16.05 -7.02
CA LYS A 104 4.40 14.94 -6.86
C LYS A 104 3.75 14.91 -5.47
N HIS A 105 4.48 15.28 -4.41
CA HIS A 105 3.98 15.37 -3.03
C HIS A 105 2.84 16.41 -2.85
N LEU A 106 2.66 17.34 -3.79
CA LEU A 106 1.55 18.30 -3.83
C LEU A 106 0.41 17.87 -4.76
N CYS A 107 0.35 16.60 -5.13
CA CYS A 107 -0.73 16.10 -6.00
C CYS A 107 -2.08 16.15 -5.27
N PRO A 108 -3.09 16.90 -5.76
CA PRO A 108 -4.40 16.97 -5.12
C PRO A 108 -5.22 15.67 -5.27
N ASN A 109 -4.78 14.77 -6.15
CA ASN A 109 -5.46 13.50 -6.44
C ASN A 109 -4.71 12.30 -5.83
N THR A 110 -3.87 12.53 -4.82
CA THR A 110 -3.14 11.44 -4.15
C THR A 110 -4.09 10.43 -3.53
N LYS A 111 -3.78 9.14 -3.72
CA LYS A 111 -4.46 8.02 -3.09
C LYS A 111 -3.51 7.34 -2.12
N GLY A 112 -3.90 7.25 -0.85
CA GLY A 112 -3.12 6.55 0.17
C GLY A 112 -3.46 5.06 0.20
N VAL A 113 -2.44 4.21 0.11
CA VAL A 113 -2.56 2.77 0.37
C VAL A 113 -3.02 2.57 1.82
N GLY A 114 -4.00 1.70 2.05
CA GLY A 114 -4.58 1.46 3.37
C GLY A 114 -5.49 2.58 3.91
N VAL A 115 -5.69 3.68 3.13
CA VAL A 115 -6.50 4.84 3.51
C VAL A 115 -7.71 4.98 2.60
N ASN A 116 -7.49 5.19 1.31
CA ASN A 116 -8.54 5.28 0.29
C ASN A 116 -8.21 4.46 -0.97
N ARG A 117 -7.29 3.53 -0.83
CA ARG A 117 -6.96 2.41 -1.73
C ARG A 117 -6.61 1.20 -0.85
N PRO A 118 -6.92 -0.06 -1.27
CA PRO A 118 -6.60 -1.26 -0.51
C PRO A 118 -5.17 -1.30 -0.02
N GLY A 119 -4.99 -1.70 1.24
CA GLY A 119 -3.71 -1.67 1.95
C GLY A 119 -3.03 -3.03 2.09
N CYS A 120 -1.90 -3.02 2.80
CA CYS A 120 -0.96 -4.12 2.91
C CYS A 120 -1.17 -5.06 4.10
N PHE A 121 -2.11 -4.79 5.02
CA PHE A 121 -2.47 -5.80 6.04
C PHE A 121 -3.33 -6.88 5.40
N ALA A 122 -2.77 -7.52 4.37
CA ALA A 122 -3.35 -8.54 3.52
C ALA A 122 -2.24 -9.48 3.02
N GLU A 123 -2.61 -10.64 2.46
CA GLU A 123 -1.63 -11.56 1.89
C GLU A 123 -1.00 -11.00 0.60
N TYR A 124 -1.73 -10.17 -0.15
CA TYR A 124 -1.26 -9.55 -1.39
C TYR A 124 -1.68 -8.09 -1.50
N LEU A 125 -0.83 -7.30 -2.16
CA LEU A 125 -1.04 -5.89 -2.48
C LEU A 125 -0.71 -5.65 -3.95
N SER A 126 -1.55 -4.87 -4.65
CA SER A 126 -1.29 -4.40 -6.01
C SER A 126 -1.10 -2.89 -6.00
N ILE A 127 0.07 -2.41 -6.44
CA ILE A 127 0.41 -0.98 -6.55
C ILE A 127 1.14 -0.67 -7.86
N PRO A 128 1.08 0.58 -8.35
CA PRO A 128 1.85 1.00 -9.53
C PRO A 128 3.35 0.77 -9.35
N GLN A 129 4.03 0.38 -10.43
CA GLN A 129 5.49 0.18 -10.42
C GLN A 129 6.28 1.41 -9.94
N ASP A 130 5.77 2.63 -10.19
CA ASP A 130 6.40 3.89 -9.77
C ASP A 130 6.44 4.06 -8.24
N ASN A 131 5.63 3.29 -7.52
CA ASN A 131 5.58 3.29 -6.06
C ASN A 131 6.37 2.12 -5.43
N VAL A 132 7.00 1.27 -6.24
CA VAL A 132 7.75 0.09 -5.78
C VAL A 132 9.23 0.44 -5.64
N VAL A 133 9.86 -0.04 -4.57
CA VAL A 133 11.29 0.15 -4.28
C VAL A 133 11.95 -1.20 -4.08
N ARG A 134 13.01 -1.51 -4.87
CA ARG A 134 13.80 -2.74 -4.67
C ARG A 134 14.56 -2.71 -3.37
N ILE A 135 14.53 -3.84 -2.68
CA ILE A 135 15.29 -4.04 -1.45
C ILE A 135 16.48 -4.93 -1.75
N HIS A 136 17.66 -4.49 -1.34
CA HIS A 136 18.85 -5.33 -1.45
C HIS A 136 18.72 -6.54 -0.51
N LYS A 137 19.08 -7.72 -1.02
CA LYS A 137 18.91 -9.01 -0.31
C LYS A 137 19.62 -9.12 1.03
N SER A 138 20.59 -8.24 1.33
CA SER A 138 21.28 -8.19 2.62
C SER A 138 20.46 -7.46 3.70
N ILE A 139 19.36 -6.79 3.33
CA ILE A 139 18.51 -6.06 4.26
C ILE A 139 17.42 -7.02 4.76
N PRO A 140 17.29 -7.24 6.08
CA PRO A 140 16.20 -8.04 6.62
C PRO A 140 14.84 -7.44 6.27
N MET A 141 13.85 -8.28 5.93
CA MET A 141 12.51 -7.83 5.54
C MET A 141 11.80 -7.06 6.66
N GLU A 142 12.12 -7.37 7.93
CA GLU A 142 11.64 -6.63 9.10
C GLU A 142 12.07 -5.15 9.07
N ILE A 143 13.31 -4.90 8.65
CA ILE A 143 13.82 -3.53 8.49
C ILE A 143 13.24 -2.88 7.23
N ALA A 144 13.16 -3.63 6.14
CA ALA A 144 12.62 -3.12 4.88
C ALA A 144 11.12 -2.75 4.98
N SER A 145 10.36 -3.36 5.90
CA SER A 145 8.93 -3.06 6.09
C SER A 145 8.66 -1.64 6.64
N ILE A 146 9.65 -0.99 7.24
CA ILE A 146 9.55 0.39 7.76
C ILE A 146 10.28 1.42 6.88
N PHE A 147 10.59 1.10 5.64
CA PHE A 147 11.33 2.02 4.77
C PHE A 147 10.51 3.25 4.37
N ASP A 148 9.19 3.13 4.25
CA ASP A 148 8.32 4.26 3.92
C ASP A 148 8.52 5.44 4.91
N PRO A 149 8.43 5.28 6.23
CA PRO A 149 8.69 6.37 7.18
C PRO A 149 10.17 6.74 7.35
N LEU A 150 11.11 5.93 6.89
CA LEU A 150 12.55 6.20 6.98
C LEU A 150 13.11 6.94 5.76
N GLY A 151 12.44 6.91 4.64
CA GLY A 151 12.83 7.53 3.37
C GLY A 151 12.34 8.90 3.21
#